data_9fe5dadf0a8d214070ba005fd4352f38
#
_entry.id   9fe5dadf0a8d214070ba005fd4352f38
#
_cell.length_a   1.000
_cell.length_b   1.000
_cell.length_c   1.000
_cell.angle_alpha   90.00
_cell.angle_beta   90.00
_cell.angle_gamma   90.00
#
_symmetry.space_group_name_H-M   'P 1'
#
loop_
_entity.id
_entity.type
_entity.pdbx_description
1 polymer ?
#
loop_
_entity_poly.entity_id
_entity_poly.type
_entity_poly.pdbx_seq_one_letter_code
_entity_poly.pdbx_strand_id
1 'polypeptide(L)'
;MNTYLRYLSCLVFTSAVVAGVLAAGPVTAAGAAVTAGTTTCSGTTSAPGVLTGTHGAVVVRGACEVNAGAAVVNGNLTVSPGSVLLAAFALNDKTGTGTSSLAVQGNVLVRAGATLVMGCNPANFACLDDPNPNKPTLSMHPTVGLDLRSNQPLGIVVHNFTVGGDVIQTGGGGGVNCTPQGVFKLFQSPVYSTYEVGSVGGDVRISSVQSCWMGVVQLQVANTVVMYRNQLADPDAIEILSNNITGNLICRGNSRTWDSGDIGAHLFPRQPEPNTVGRNRKGQCVLSSPTKPGGPHGPGPF
;
A
#
# COMPACT_ATOMS: atom_id res chain seq x y z
N MET A 1 17.67 41.01 7.06
CA MET A 1 18.41 41.47 8.23
C MET A 1 18.03 40.58 9.39
N ASN A 2 18.84 39.67 9.70
CA ASN A 2 19.40 39.20 10.93
C ASN A 2 19.89 37.75 10.78
N THR A 3 21.12 37.70 10.81
CA THR A 3 22.17 36.73 10.91
C THR A 3 22.14 36.01 12.26
N TYR A 4 22.19 34.66 12.26
CA TYR A 4 22.92 33.97 13.34
C TYR A 4 23.70 32.79 12.78
N LEU A 5 25.01 32.95 12.94
CA LEU A 5 26.10 32.08 12.56
C LEU A 5 26.61 31.33 13.80
N ARG A 6 27.12 30.10 13.59
CA ARG A 6 28.16 29.38 14.35
C ARG A 6 27.76 28.64 15.65
N TYR A 7 28.04 27.32 15.69
CA TYR A 7 29.26 26.81 16.35
C TYR A 7 29.59 25.39 15.87
N LEU A 8 30.76 25.26 15.30
CA LEU A 8 31.51 24.02 15.10
C LEU A 8 32.17 23.67 16.44
N SER A 9 32.07 22.45 16.91
CA SER A 9 32.98 21.89 17.91
C SER A 9 33.36 20.46 17.49
N CYS A 10 34.59 20.33 17.03
CA CYS A 10 35.34 19.08 16.88
C CYS A 10 35.62 18.48 18.25
N LEU A 11 35.18 17.25 18.49
CA LEU A 11 35.74 16.43 19.57
C LEU A 11 36.36 15.17 18.95
N VAL A 12 37.68 15.14 19.01
CA VAL A 12 38.52 13.99 18.67
C VAL A 12 38.48 13.04 19.86
N PHE A 13 37.94 11.84 19.68
CA PHE A 13 38.12 10.74 20.65
C PHE A 13 39.09 9.71 20.07
N THR A 14 40.23 9.59 20.68
CA THR A 14 41.19 8.50 20.49
C THR A 14 40.66 7.23 21.15
N SER A 15 40.37 6.22 20.36
CA SER A 15 39.94 4.91 20.84
C SER A 15 41.14 3.97 20.98
N ALA A 16 41.39 3.52 22.18
CA ALA A 16 42.31 2.43 22.47
C ALA A 16 41.75 1.11 22.03
N VAL A 17 42.46 0.39 21.17
CA VAL A 17 42.12 -0.98 20.72
C VAL A 17 42.56 -1.94 21.80
N VAL A 18 41.59 -2.56 22.48
CA VAL A 18 41.80 -3.76 23.31
C VAL A 18 41.43 -4.98 22.48
N ALA A 19 42.42 -5.74 22.06
CA ALA A 19 42.23 -7.01 21.38
C ALA A 19 41.82 -8.09 22.41
N GLY A 20 40.54 -8.33 22.56
CA GLY A 20 39.98 -9.47 23.27
C GLY A 20 39.69 -10.62 22.31
N VAL A 21 40.43 -11.71 22.42
CA VAL A 21 40.14 -12.98 21.70
C VAL A 21 38.91 -13.60 22.34
N LEU A 22 37.75 -13.46 21.70
CA LEU A 22 36.55 -14.21 22.07
C LEU A 22 36.54 -15.52 21.29
N ALA A 23 36.66 -16.63 21.99
CA ALA A 23 36.41 -17.97 21.48
C ALA A 23 34.93 -18.04 21.04
N ALA A 24 34.67 -18.10 19.75
CA ALA A 24 33.35 -18.34 19.21
C ALA A 24 32.98 -19.83 19.39
N GLY A 25 32.23 -20.15 20.43
CA GLY A 25 31.52 -21.42 20.52
C GLY A 25 30.41 -21.44 19.42
N PRO A 26 30.04 -22.64 18.89
CA PRO A 26 28.98 -22.75 17.92
C PRO A 26 27.66 -22.36 18.60
N VAL A 27 27.15 -21.18 18.22
CA VAL A 27 25.78 -20.78 18.55
C VAL A 27 24.87 -21.61 17.65
N THR A 28 24.37 -22.74 18.14
CA THR A 28 23.23 -23.39 17.52
C THR A 28 22.03 -22.47 17.68
N ALA A 29 21.74 -21.72 16.64
CA ALA A 29 20.45 -21.03 16.54
C ALA A 29 19.37 -22.11 16.57
N ALA A 30 18.70 -22.26 17.71
CA ALA A 30 17.47 -23.02 17.79
C ALA A 30 16.45 -22.27 16.93
N GLY A 31 16.39 -22.64 15.66
CA GLY A 31 15.34 -22.19 14.77
C GLY A 31 14.02 -22.65 15.37
N ALA A 32 13.21 -21.72 15.88
CA ALA A 32 11.86 -22.04 16.29
C ALA A 32 11.18 -22.71 15.08
N ALA A 33 10.79 -23.97 15.24
CA ALA A 33 10.10 -24.72 14.21
C ALA A 33 8.82 -23.93 13.86
N VAL A 34 8.81 -23.33 12.68
CA VAL A 34 7.64 -22.65 12.16
C VAL A 34 6.58 -23.74 12.02
N THR A 35 5.55 -23.68 12.83
CA THR A 35 4.41 -24.60 12.74
C THR A 35 3.81 -24.39 11.34
N ALA A 36 3.84 -25.44 10.52
CA ALA A 36 3.31 -25.45 9.14
C ALA A 36 1.76 -25.32 9.10
N GLY A 37 1.13 -24.86 10.16
CA GLY A 37 -0.30 -24.72 10.30
C GLY A 37 -0.84 -23.41 9.71
N THR A 38 -2.11 -23.46 9.29
CA THR A 38 -2.85 -22.26 8.89
C THR A 38 -3.49 -21.62 10.13
N THR A 39 -3.18 -20.36 10.37
CA THR A 39 -3.82 -19.54 11.40
C THR A 39 -5.04 -18.84 10.82
N THR A 40 -6.17 -18.88 11.52
CA THR A 40 -7.34 -18.05 11.18
C THR A 40 -7.38 -16.83 12.09
N CYS A 41 -7.37 -15.64 11.48
CA CYS A 41 -7.69 -14.40 12.18
C CYS A 41 -9.16 -14.09 11.90
N SER A 42 -9.97 -13.88 12.94
CA SER A 42 -11.41 -13.65 12.78
C SER A 42 -11.94 -12.64 13.79
N GLY A 43 -12.92 -11.84 13.35
CA GLY A 43 -13.60 -10.83 14.16
C GLY A 43 -14.75 -10.18 13.39
N THR A 44 -15.33 -9.15 13.98
CA THR A 44 -16.34 -8.29 13.36
C THR A 44 -15.77 -6.89 13.19
N THR A 45 -16.45 -6.03 12.45
CA THR A 45 -16.02 -4.61 12.32
C THR A 45 -16.05 -3.83 13.64
N SER A 46 -16.88 -4.25 14.59
CA SER A 46 -16.96 -3.64 15.94
C SER A 46 -16.02 -4.30 16.97
N ALA A 47 -15.50 -5.49 16.67
CA ALA A 47 -14.55 -6.22 17.49
C ALA A 47 -13.60 -7.02 16.56
N PRO A 48 -12.65 -6.36 15.90
CA PRO A 48 -11.74 -7.01 14.98
C PRO A 48 -10.84 -8.04 15.68
N GLY A 49 -10.54 -9.12 14.97
CA GLY A 49 -9.46 -10.02 15.39
C GLY A 49 -8.12 -9.32 15.25
N VAL A 50 -7.15 -9.71 16.06
CA VAL A 50 -5.80 -9.13 16.02
C VAL A 50 -4.82 -10.15 15.46
N LEU A 51 -4.07 -9.74 14.42
CA LEU A 51 -3.00 -10.53 13.86
C LEU A 51 -1.64 -10.00 14.35
N THR A 52 -0.91 -10.79 15.10
CA THR A 52 0.41 -10.46 15.63
C THR A 52 1.25 -11.71 15.84
N GLY A 53 2.58 -11.61 15.82
CA GLY A 53 3.50 -12.72 15.95
C GLY A 53 3.79 -13.45 14.63
N THR A 54 4.37 -14.65 14.70
CA THR A 54 4.81 -15.41 13.53
C THR A 54 3.87 -16.57 13.23
N HIS A 55 3.46 -16.68 11.96
CA HIS A 55 2.50 -17.66 11.46
C HIS A 55 3.06 -18.39 10.23
N GLY A 56 2.56 -19.60 9.95
CA GLY A 56 2.77 -20.31 8.70
C GLY A 56 1.99 -19.61 7.58
N ALA A 57 0.75 -20.04 7.37
CA ALA A 57 -0.20 -19.32 6.50
C ALA A 57 -1.26 -18.62 7.38
N VAL A 58 -1.91 -17.58 6.81
CA VAL A 58 -2.99 -16.87 7.50
C VAL A 58 -4.22 -16.78 6.62
N VAL A 59 -5.39 -17.02 7.21
CA VAL A 59 -6.71 -16.79 6.60
C VAL A 59 -7.48 -15.79 7.46
N VAL A 60 -7.84 -14.67 6.87
CA VAL A 60 -8.69 -13.64 7.48
C VAL A 60 -10.15 -13.97 7.19
N ARG A 61 -10.99 -14.00 8.24
CA ARG A 61 -12.44 -14.20 8.16
C ARG A 61 -13.16 -13.13 8.99
N GLY A 62 -14.08 -12.39 8.36
CA GLY A 62 -14.67 -11.21 8.99
C GLY A 62 -13.69 -10.03 8.99
N ALA A 63 -13.44 -9.39 10.14
CA ALA A 63 -12.54 -8.26 10.25
C ALA A 63 -11.32 -8.59 11.12
N CYS A 64 -10.12 -8.21 10.64
CA CYS A 64 -8.86 -8.36 11.38
C CYS A 64 -8.00 -7.11 11.24
N GLU A 65 -7.18 -6.84 12.27
CA GLU A 65 -6.25 -5.72 12.34
C GLU A 65 -4.83 -6.19 12.64
N VAL A 66 -3.85 -5.42 12.14
CA VAL A 66 -2.43 -5.52 12.49
C VAL A 66 -2.05 -4.27 13.26
N ASN A 67 -2.39 -4.24 14.55
CA ASN A 67 -2.20 -3.09 15.44
C ASN A 67 -1.57 -3.47 16.80
N ALA A 68 -1.02 -4.67 16.93
CA ALA A 68 -0.47 -5.17 18.19
C ALA A 68 0.95 -5.71 18.02
N GLY A 69 1.80 -4.97 17.32
CA GLY A 69 3.19 -5.33 17.07
C GLY A 69 3.39 -6.02 15.71
N ALA A 70 4.51 -6.69 15.55
CA ALA A 70 4.86 -7.33 14.28
C ALA A 70 3.99 -8.56 13.99
N ALA A 71 3.47 -8.64 12.77
CA ALA A 71 2.84 -9.83 12.20
C ALA A 71 3.72 -10.36 11.06
N VAL A 72 4.23 -11.56 11.17
CA VAL A 72 5.06 -12.24 10.17
C VAL A 72 4.33 -13.48 9.67
N VAL A 73 4.08 -13.54 8.37
CA VAL A 73 3.42 -14.66 7.69
C VAL A 73 4.41 -15.32 6.75
N ASN A 74 4.92 -16.50 7.11
CA ASN A 74 5.92 -17.22 6.31
C ASN A 74 5.33 -17.88 5.05
N GLY A 75 4.02 -18.10 5.01
CA GLY A 75 3.28 -18.59 3.85
C GLY A 75 2.43 -17.50 3.20
N ASN A 76 1.29 -17.91 2.68
CA ASN A 76 0.32 -16.97 2.09
C ASN A 76 -0.59 -16.34 3.15
N LEU A 77 -0.98 -15.09 2.91
CA LEU A 77 -2.06 -14.43 3.62
C LEU A 77 -3.27 -14.33 2.70
N THR A 78 -4.41 -14.88 3.12
CA THR A 78 -5.66 -14.86 2.35
C THR A 78 -6.72 -14.04 3.08
N VAL A 79 -7.23 -12.99 2.45
CA VAL A 79 -8.43 -12.28 2.90
C VAL A 79 -9.63 -12.92 2.22
N SER A 80 -10.45 -13.64 3.01
CA SER A 80 -11.59 -14.45 2.53
C SER A 80 -12.70 -13.59 1.92
N PRO A 81 -13.61 -14.15 1.15
CA PRO A 81 -14.72 -13.39 0.58
C PRO A 81 -15.46 -12.56 1.63
N GLY A 82 -15.71 -11.27 1.34
CA GLY A 82 -16.42 -10.34 2.21
C GLY A 82 -15.68 -9.95 3.49
N SER A 83 -14.45 -10.42 3.70
CA SER A 83 -13.63 -10.11 4.88
C SER A 83 -12.83 -8.83 4.71
N VAL A 84 -12.33 -8.30 5.83
CA VAL A 84 -11.54 -7.06 5.87
C VAL A 84 -10.22 -7.30 6.62
N LEU A 85 -9.11 -6.87 6.03
CA LEU A 85 -7.84 -6.75 6.73
C LEU A 85 -7.44 -5.28 6.77
N LEU A 86 -7.26 -4.75 7.99
CA LEU A 86 -6.71 -3.42 8.23
C LEU A 86 -5.28 -3.55 8.77
N ALA A 87 -4.30 -3.23 7.97
CA ALA A 87 -2.88 -3.25 8.29
C ALA A 87 -2.23 -1.89 7.99
N ALA A 88 -2.85 -0.83 8.50
CA ALA A 88 -2.42 0.56 8.37
C ALA A 88 -2.32 1.24 9.75
N PHE A 89 -1.77 0.52 10.72
CA PHE A 89 -1.50 0.97 12.08
C PHE A 89 -0.01 1.01 12.31
N ALA A 90 0.54 2.12 12.77
CA ALA A 90 1.97 2.25 13.01
C ALA A 90 2.36 1.90 14.44
N LEU A 91 1.48 2.13 15.40
CA LEU A 91 1.75 1.88 16.83
C LEU A 91 1.32 0.47 17.24
N ASN A 92 1.90 0.00 18.32
CA ASN A 92 1.43 -1.19 19.00
C ASN A 92 0.40 -0.80 20.07
N ASP A 93 -0.87 -0.80 19.68
CA ASP A 93 -1.98 -0.38 20.55
C ASP A 93 -2.16 -1.27 21.78
N LYS A 94 -1.69 -2.52 21.72
CA LYS A 94 -1.80 -3.45 22.84
C LYS A 94 -0.90 -3.09 24.01
N THR A 95 0.29 -2.58 23.71
CA THR A 95 1.28 -2.24 24.73
C THR A 95 1.41 -0.75 24.96
N GLY A 96 0.89 0.08 24.02
CA GLY A 96 1.08 1.53 23.99
C GLY A 96 2.54 1.94 23.69
N THR A 97 3.41 0.98 23.40
CA THR A 97 4.83 1.22 23.08
C THR A 97 5.29 0.33 21.92
N GLY A 98 6.22 0.85 21.10
CA GLY A 98 6.69 0.14 19.93
C GLY A 98 5.79 0.31 18.71
N THR A 99 6.11 -0.41 17.64
CA THR A 99 5.48 -0.26 16.33
C THR A 99 4.79 -1.55 15.88
N SER A 100 3.77 -1.40 15.03
CA SER A 100 3.14 -2.50 14.30
C SER A 100 3.75 -2.63 12.91
N SER A 101 3.78 -3.84 12.36
CA SER A 101 4.29 -4.13 11.02
C SER A 101 3.66 -5.41 10.46
N LEU A 102 3.64 -5.51 9.11
CA LEU A 102 3.20 -6.70 8.41
C LEU A 102 4.27 -7.14 7.40
N ALA A 103 4.72 -8.38 7.53
CA ALA A 103 5.60 -9.03 6.57
C ALA A 103 5.00 -10.37 6.12
N VAL A 104 4.70 -10.51 4.84
CA VAL A 104 4.19 -11.74 4.22
C VAL A 104 5.27 -12.27 3.28
N GLN A 105 5.84 -13.45 3.55
CA GLN A 105 6.88 -14.03 2.69
C GLN A 105 6.30 -14.64 1.41
N GLY A 106 5.07 -15.12 1.45
CA GLY A 106 4.34 -15.66 0.31
C GLY A 106 3.51 -14.59 -0.42
N ASN A 107 2.36 -15.03 -0.91
CA ASN A 107 1.40 -14.15 -1.59
C ASN A 107 0.39 -13.54 -0.61
N VAL A 108 -0.08 -12.35 -0.95
CA VAL A 108 -1.33 -11.80 -0.40
C VAL A 108 -2.45 -12.03 -1.41
N LEU A 109 -3.51 -12.73 -0.98
CA LEU A 109 -4.63 -13.14 -1.82
C LEU A 109 -5.92 -12.51 -1.30
N VAL A 110 -6.49 -11.56 -2.04
CA VAL A 110 -7.76 -10.89 -1.68
C VAL A 110 -8.90 -11.43 -2.51
N ARG A 111 -9.93 -11.96 -1.85
CA ARG A 111 -11.05 -12.66 -2.51
C ARG A 111 -12.24 -11.72 -2.76
N ALA A 112 -13.26 -12.26 -3.43
CA ALA A 112 -14.45 -11.52 -3.84
C ALA A 112 -15.12 -10.77 -2.67
N GLY A 113 -15.42 -9.48 -2.88
CA GLY A 113 -16.04 -8.62 -1.87
C GLY A 113 -15.18 -8.30 -0.66
N ALA A 114 -13.94 -8.83 -0.59
CA ALA A 114 -13.02 -8.51 0.50
C ALA A 114 -12.40 -7.13 0.35
N THR A 115 -11.96 -6.56 1.46
CA THR A 115 -11.21 -5.30 1.49
C THR A 115 -9.84 -5.51 2.13
N LEU A 116 -8.82 -4.94 1.50
CA LEU A 116 -7.47 -4.83 2.04
C LEU A 116 -7.11 -3.35 2.20
N VAL A 117 -6.75 -2.95 3.42
CA VAL A 117 -6.08 -1.67 3.72
C VAL A 117 -4.72 -2.02 4.29
N MET A 118 -3.63 -1.59 3.65
CA MET A 118 -2.28 -2.03 4.00
C MET A 118 -1.27 -0.90 3.80
N GLY A 119 -0.52 -0.59 4.88
CA GLY A 119 0.46 0.47 4.89
C GLY A 119 -0.12 1.87 5.02
N CYS A 120 0.70 2.78 5.48
CA CYS A 120 0.35 4.20 5.69
C CYS A 120 1.60 5.06 5.74
N ASN A 121 1.45 6.34 5.44
CA ASN A 121 2.52 7.33 5.56
C ASN A 121 1.94 8.74 5.73
N PRO A 122 2.72 9.70 6.25
CA PRO A 122 2.24 11.05 6.51
C PRO A 122 1.79 11.84 5.28
N ALA A 123 2.28 11.49 4.09
CA ALA A 123 2.07 12.30 2.90
C ALA A 123 0.79 11.93 2.15
N ASN A 124 0.44 10.64 2.09
CA ASN A 124 -0.61 10.14 1.20
C ASN A 124 -1.79 9.55 1.97
N PHE A 125 -1.51 8.75 2.99
CA PHE A 125 -2.53 8.05 3.75
C PHE A 125 -2.07 7.96 5.21
N ALA A 126 -2.59 8.82 6.06
CA ALA A 126 -2.28 8.80 7.49
C ALA A 126 -2.58 7.44 8.11
N CYS A 127 -1.73 7.00 9.04
CA CYS A 127 -1.99 5.77 9.77
C CYS A 127 -3.29 5.91 10.58
N LEU A 128 -4.06 4.84 10.68
CA LEU A 128 -5.37 4.83 11.35
C LEU A 128 -5.27 5.15 12.85
N ASP A 129 -4.10 4.95 13.42
CA ASP A 129 -3.74 5.24 14.81
C ASP A 129 -2.87 6.49 14.98
N ASP A 130 -2.74 7.34 13.94
CA ASP A 130 -1.99 8.59 14.08
C ASP A 130 -2.76 9.56 14.99
N PRO A 131 -2.18 10.00 16.11
CA PRO A 131 -2.87 10.85 17.07
C PRO A 131 -3.18 12.26 16.52
N ASN A 132 -2.57 12.63 15.39
CA ASN A 132 -2.78 13.92 14.75
C ASN A 132 -3.02 13.77 13.23
N PRO A 133 -4.20 13.32 12.81
CA PRO A 133 -4.47 13.05 11.39
C PRO A 133 -4.36 14.29 10.49
N ASN A 134 -4.43 15.51 11.04
CA ASN A 134 -4.23 16.75 10.29
C ASN A 134 -2.76 17.11 10.07
N LYS A 135 -1.85 16.50 10.82
CA LYS A 135 -0.39 16.61 10.67
C LYS A 135 0.24 15.26 11.00
N PRO A 136 -0.03 14.26 10.20
CA PRO A 136 0.41 12.90 10.47
C PRO A 136 1.93 12.82 10.47
N THR A 137 2.46 11.93 11.30
CA THR A 137 3.90 11.70 11.45
C THR A 137 4.27 10.23 11.41
N LEU A 138 3.29 9.35 11.54
CA LEU A 138 3.50 7.92 11.63
C LEU A 138 3.53 7.27 10.25
N SER A 139 4.22 6.14 10.16
CA SER A 139 4.25 5.32 8.96
C SER A 139 4.34 3.83 9.28
N MET A 140 3.73 3.02 8.41
CA MET A 140 3.87 1.56 8.38
C MET A 140 4.24 1.14 6.96
N HIS A 141 5.29 0.31 6.82
CA HIS A 141 5.77 -0.20 5.54
C HIS A 141 5.62 -1.72 5.48
N PRO A 142 4.50 -2.25 4.99
CA PRO A 142 4.32 -3.70 4.82
C PRO A 142 5.12 -4.24 3.63
N THR A 143 5.47 -5.54 3.75
CA THR A 143 6.19 -6.24 2.69
C THR A 143 5.46 -7.52 2.28
N VAL A 144 5.46 -7.80 0.97
CA VAL A 144 4.94 -9.03 0.36
C VAL A 144 6.07 -9.64 -0.48
N GLY A 145 6.53 -10.83 -0.12
CA GLY A 145 7.68 -11.45 -0.77
C GLY A 145 7.41 -11.92 -2.21
N LEU A 146 6.18 -12.35 -2.49
CA LEU A 146 5.74 -12.77 -3.81
C LEU A 146 4.71 -11.78 -4.38
N ASP A 147 3.49 -12.23 -4.70
CA ASP A 147 2.50 -11.42 -5.38
C ASP A 147 1.41 -10.88 -4.45
N LEU A 148 0.89 -9.70 -4.78
CA LEU A 148 -0.38 -9.20 -4.30
C LEU A 148 -1.45 -9.45 -5.37
N ARG A 149 -2.32 -10.44 -5.14
CA ARG A 149 -3.36 -10.84 -6.09
C ARG A 149 -4.75 -10.61 -5.51
N SER A 150 -5.59 -9.93 -6.24
CA SER A 150 -6.99 -9.71 -5.86
C SER A 150 -7.93 -10.11 -6.99
N ASN A 151 -8.99 -10.82 -6.61
CA ASN A 151 -10.03 -11.24 -7.53
C ASN A 151 -11.39 -10.76 -7.02
N GLN A 152 -11.99 -9.83 -7.73
CA GLN A 152 -13.25 -9.16 -7.40
C GLN A 152 -13.30 -8.57 -5.97
N PRO A 153 -12.23 -7.91 -5.46
CA PRO A 153 -12.28 -7.29 -4.14
C PRO A 153 -13.36 -6.21 -4.09
N LEU A 154 -13.83 -5.85 -2.89
CA LEU A 154 -14.60 -4.62 -2.72
C LEU A 154 -13.69 -3.41 -2.96
N GLY A 155 -12.53 -3.36 -2.30
CA GLY A 155 -11.54 -2.30 -2.51
C GLY A 155 -10.15 -2.72 -2.01
N ILE A 156 -9.14 -2.09 -2.58
CA ILE A 156 -7.73 -2.28 -2.24
C ILE A 156 -7.11 -0.92 -1.96
N VAL A 157 -6.67 -0.68 -0.76
CA VAL A 157 -6.01 0.57 -0.34
C VAL A 157 -4.62 0.22 0.17
N VAL A 158 -3.60 0.41 -0.65
CA VAL A 158 -2.23 0.00 -0.35
C VAL A 158 -1.28 1.16 -0.51
N HIS A 159 -0.64 1.54 0.59
CA HIS A 159 0.28 2.66 0.66
C HIS A 159 1.61 2.26 1.28
N ASN A 160 2.70 2.94 0.88
CA ASN A 160 4.02 2.78 1.48
C ASN A 160 4.45 1.32 1.60
N PHE A 161 4.54 0.58 0.49
CA PHE A 161 4.66 -0.88 0.50
C PHE A 161 5.78 -1.40 -0.41
N THR A 162 6.12 -2.68 -0.22
CA THR A 162 6.96 -3.44 -1.15
C THR A 162 6.29 -4.77 -1.50
N VAL A 163 6.19 -5.06 -2.82
CA VAL A 163 5.79 -6.35 -3.37
C VAL A 163 6.93 -6.88 -4.22
N GLY A 164 7.47 -8.06 -3.88
CA GLY A 164 8.60 -8.66 -4.60
C GLY A 164 8.24 -9.18 -5.99
N GLY A 165 7.01 -9.62 -6.20
CA GLY A 165 6.45 -10.11 -7.48
C GLY A 165 5.50 -9.10 -8.13
N ASP A 166 4.37 -9.62 -8.62
CA ASP A 166 3.35 -8.85 -9.33
C ASP A 166 2.27 -8.28 -8.40
N VAL A 167 1.70 -7.14 -8.79
CA VAL A 167 0.42 -6.64 -8.29
C VAL A 167 -0.65 -6.91 -9.34
N ILE A 168 -1.65 -7.73 -9.00
CA ILE A 168 -2.71 -8.14 -9.94
C ILE A 168 -4.08 -7.91 -9.31
N GLN A 169 -4.91 -7.07 -9.94
CA GLN A 169 -6.33 -6.93 -9.60
C GLN A 169 -7.20 -7.26 -10.80
N THR A 170 -8.17 -8.15 -10.60
CA THR A 170 -9.16 -8.49 -11.61
C THR A 170 -10.56 -8.26 -11.06
N GLY A 171 -11.28 -7.33 -11.67
CA GLY A 171 -12.65 -6.99 -11.28
C GLY A 171 -12.78 -6.36 -9.89
N GLY A 172 -13.99 -6.32 -9.38
CA GLY A 172 -14.35 -5.76 -8.08
C GLY A 172 -14.62 -4.25 -8.13
N GLY A 173 -14.61 -3.60 -6.96
CA GLY A 173 -14.78 -2.15 -6.82
C GLY A 173 -16.19 -1.68 -6.44
N GLY A 174 -17.12 -2.58 -6.16
CA GLY A 174 -18.46 -2.21 -5.65
C GLY A 174 -19.44 -1.66 -6.70
N GLY A 175 -19.08 -1.68 -8.00
CA GLY A 175 -19.90 -1.16 -9.11
C GLY A 175 -19.50 0.25 -9.53
N VAL A 176 -19.97 0.68 -10.69
CA VAL A 176 -19.70 2.03 -11.26
C VAL A 176 -20.55 3.06 -10.53
N ASN A 177 -20.16 3.38 -9.30
CA ASN A 177 -20.80 4.38 -8.46
C ASN A 177 -19.84 4.85 -7.34
N CYS A 178 -20.17 5.97 -6.69
CA CYS A 178 -19.39 6.55 -5.58
C CYS A 178 -20.10 6.41 -4.22
N THR A 179 -20.95 5.40 -4.07
CA THR A 179 -21.63 5.13 -2.80
C THR A 179 -20.70 4.37 -1.85
N PRO A 180 -20.53 4.84 -0.59
CA PRO A 180 -19.77 4.09 0.40
C PRO A 180 -20.37 2.72 0.69
N GLN A 181 -19.56 1.66 0.65
CA GLN A 181 -19.96 0.28 0.91
C GLN A 181 -19.00 -0.41 1.86
N GLY A 182 -19.44 -1.45 2.57
CA GLY A 182 -18.61 -2.22 3.49
C GLY A 182 -17.89 -1.32 4.50
N VAL A 183 -16.61 -1.55 4.68
CA VAL A 183 -15.75 -0.79 5.59
C VAL A 183 -15.55 0.67 5.15
N PHE A 184 -15.72 0.99 3.87
CA PHE A 184 -15.64 2.37 3.37
C PHE A 184 -16.68 3.30 3.97
N LYS A 185 -17.79 2.75 4.51
CA LYS A 185 -18.78 3.53 5.28
C LYS A 185 -18.17 4.12 6.56
N LEU A 186 -17.22 3.41 7.20
CA LEU A 186 -16.53 3.90 8.39
C LEU A 186 -15.59 5.06 8.08
N PHE A 187 -15.00 5.05 6.89
CA PHE A 187 -14.13 6.13 6.41
C PHE A 187 -14.90 7.27 5.74
N GLN A 188 -16.23 7.16 5.62
CA GLN A 188 -17.08 8.11 4.89
C GLN A 188 -16.58 8.36 3.46
N SER A 189 -15.97 7.36 2.85
CA SER A 189 -15.34 7.40 1.54
C SER A 189 -16.10 6.51 0.55
N PRO A 190 -16.15 6.85 -0.74
CA PRO A 190 -16.60 5.91 -1.76
C PRO A 190 -15.70 4.67 -1.81
N VAL A 191 -16.15 3.63 -2.49
CA VAL A 191 -15.31 2.47 -2.76
C VAL A 191 -14.27 2.84 -3.83
N TYR A 192 -13.02 2.53 -3.56
CA TYR A 192 -11.92 2.73 -4.51
C TYR A 192 -10.83 1.67 -4.35
N SER A 193 -9.92 1.64 -5.32
CA SER A 193 -8.67 0.88 -5.22
C SER A 193 -7.50 1.79 -5.53
N THR A 194 -6.47 1.74 -4.67
CA THR A 194 -5.26 2.52 -4.86
C THR A 194 -4.02 1.73 -4.48
N TYR A 195 -2.93 2.01 -5.19
CA TYR A 195 -1.59 1.48 -4.98
C TYR A 195 -0.64 2.66 -5.04
N GLU A 196 -0.16 3.11 -3.88
CA GLU A 196 0.59 4.36 -3.78
C GLU A 196 1.86 4.24 -2.95
N VAL A 197 2.89 4.98 -3.38
CA VAL A 197 4.18 5.09 -2.67
C VAL A 197 4.74 3.72 -2.34
N GLY A 198 5.25 3.03 -3.36
CA GLY A 198 5.75 1.68 -3.13
C GLY A 198 6.65 1.16 -4.23
N SER A 199 7.12 -0.06 -4.05
CA SER A 199 7.90 -0.79 -5.04
C SER A 199 7.26 -2.12 -5.42
N VAL A 200 7.27 -2.43 -6.72
CA VAL A 200 6.75 -3.67 -7.29
C VAL A 200 7.85 -4.29 -8.15
N GLY A 201 8.32 -5.47 -7.76
CA GLY A 201 9.40 -6.19 -8.46
C GLY A 201 8.98 -6.82 -9.79
N GLY A 202 7.69 -6.96 -10.05
CA GLY A 202 7.10 -7.48 -11.27
C GLY A 202 6.27 -6.44 -12.03
N ASP A 203 5.13 -6.89 -12.53
CA ASP A 203 4.14 -6.08 -13.23
C ASP A 203 3.06 -5.53 -12.27
N VAL A 204 2.43 -4.41 -12.66
CA VAL A 204 1.15 -3.96 -12.11
C VAL A 204 0.09 -4.19 -13.18
N ARG A 205 -0.89 -5.05 -12.90
CA ARG A 205 -1.96 -5.40 -13.85
C ARG A 205 -3.32 -5.24 -13.19
N ILE A 206 -4.09 -4.26 -13.63
CA ILE A 206 -5.40 -3.96 -13.07
C ILE A 206 -6.43 -3.98 -14.20
N SER A 207 -7.44 -4.83 -14.08
CA SER A 207 -8.39 -5.06 -15.15
C SER A 207 -9.83 -5.24 -14.66
N SER A 208 -10.78 -4.76 -15.47
CA SER A 208 -12.23 -4.98 -15.30
C SER A 208 -12.78 -4.49 -13.95
N VAL A 209 -12.12 -3.54 -13.32
CA VAL A 209 -12.60 -2.93 -12.07
C VAL A 209 -13.77 -2.01 -12.37
N GLN A 210 -14.80 -2.07 -11.52
CA GLN A 210 -15.96 -1.19 -11.54
C GLN A 210 -16.07 -0.51 -10.18
N SER A 211 -15.74 0.77 -10.10
CA SER A 211 -15.58 1.48 -8.83
C SER A 211 -15.92 2.97 -8.98
N CYS A 212 -15.78 3.73 -7.90
CA CYS A 212 -15.75 5.18 -7.97
C CYS A 212 -14.47 5.67 -8.63
N TRP A 213 -13.33 5.30 -8.06
CA TRP A 213 -12.01 5.82 -8.38
C TRP A 213 -10.94 4.73 -8.31
N MET A 214 -9.79 4.98 -8.94
CA MET A 214 -8.62 4.11 -8.90
C MET A 214 -7.32 4.90 -9.10
N GLY A 215 -6.29 4.55 -8.32
CA GLY A 215 -4.95 5.15 -8.41
C GLY A 215 -3.81 4.14 -8.53
N VAL A 216 -2.81 4.50 -9.34
CA VAL A 216 -1.48 3.90 -9.38
C VAL A 216 -0.49 5.05 -9.32
N VAL A 217 0.01 5.36 -8.14
CA VAL A 217 0.67 6.64 -7.86
C VAL A 217 2.01 6.44 -7.16
N GLN A 218 3.04 7.13 -7.64
CA GLN A 218 4.37 7.16 -7.04
C GLN A 218 4.99 5.76 -6.81
N LEU A 219 4.75 4.82 -7.73
CA LEU A 219 5.33 3.48 -7.68
C LEU A 219 6.67 3.40 -8.43
N GLN A 220 7.56 2.57 -7.89
CA GLN A 220 8.72 2.04 -8.59
C GLN A 220 8.32 0.66 -9.13
N VAL A 221 8.11 0.52 -10.45
CA VAL A 221 7.67 -0.72 -11.09
C VAL A 221 8.77 -1.28 -11.96
N ALA A 222 9.29 -2.46 -11.62
CA ALA A 222 10.41 -3.05 -12.34
C ALA A 222 10.06 -3.48 -13.78
N ASN A 223 8.78 -3.79 -14.05
CA ASN A 223 8.33 -4.20 -15.37
C ASN A 223 7.24 -3.28 -15.93
N THR A 224 6.07 -3.80 -16.24
CA THR A 224 5.02 -3.13 -17.01
C THR A 224 3.81 -2.77 -16.15
N VAL A 225 3.21 -1.62 -16.39
CA VAL A 225 1.89 -1.25 -15.85
C VAL A 225 0.83 -1.45 -16.95
N VAL A 226 -0.22 -2.22 -16.64
CA VAL A 226 -1.35 -2.50 -17.54
C VAL A 226 -2.67 -2.14 -16.85
N MET A 227 -3.41 -1.20 -17.44
CA MET A 227 -4.77 -0.82 -17.03
C MET A 227 -5.74 -1.19 -18.14
N TYR A 228 -6.66 -2.15 -17.88
CA TYR A 228 -7.47 -2.73 -18.93
C TYR A 228 -8.96 -2.86 -18.57
N ARG A 229 -9.84 -2.25 -19.39
CA ARG A 229 -11.31 -2.31 -19.26
C ARG A 229 -11.84 -1.91 -17.88
N ASN A 230 -11.21 -0.95 -17.22
CA ASN A 230 -11.70 -0.42 -15.95
C ASN A 230 -12.79 0.63 -16.22
N GLN A 231 -13.90 0.56 -15.48
CA GLN A 231 -15.05 1.45 -15.61
C GLN A 231 -15.29 2.14 -14.27
N LEU A 232 -15.13 3.46 -14.23
CA LEU A 232 -15.21 4.23 -13.01
C LEU A 232 -16.25 5.34 -13.12
N ALA A 233 -16.86 5.68 -11.98
CA ALA A 233 -17.94 6.65 -11.92
C ALA A 233 -17.44 8.09 -11.82
N ASP A 234 -16.29 8.31 -11.20
CA ASP A 234 -15.69 9.62 -11.04
C ASP A 234 -15.20 10.17 -12.40
N PRO A 235 -15.40 11.45 -12.71
CA PRO A 235 -14.98 12.05 -13.98
C PRO A 235 -13.48 12.02 -14.25
N ASP A 236 -12.63 12.01 -13.22
CA ASP A 236 -11.17 11.94 -13.29
C ASP A 236 -10.60 10.65 -12.68
N ALA A 237 -11.26 9.58 -12.92
CA ALA A 237 -11.30 8.36 -12.12
C ALA A 237 -10.10 7.42 -12.16
N ILE A 238 -9.24 7.43 -13.17
CA ILE A 238 -8.05 6.57 -13.22
C ILE A 238 -6.82 7.44 -13.21
N GLU A 239 -6.19 7.52 -12.07
CA GLU A 239 -4.96 8.28 -11.89
C GLU A 239 -3.73 7.37 -11.97
N ILE A 240 -2.85 7.66 -12.91
CA ILE A 240 -1.56 6.98 -13.08
C ILE A 240 -0.50 8.06 -13.04
N LEU A 241 0.03 8.34 -11.85
CA LEU A 241 0.77 9.57 -11.60
C LEU A 241 2.13 9.29 -10.96
N SER A 242 3.14 10.02 -11.43
CA SER A 242 4.47 10.06 -10.80
C SER A 242 5.14 8.69 -10.62
N ASN A 243 4.82 7.72 -11.47
CA ASN A 243 5.42 6.39 -11.40
C ASN A 243 6.73 6.34 -12.17
N ASN A 244 7.66 5.53 -11.70
CA ASN A 244 8.85 5.12 -12.43
C ASN A 244 8.67 3.68 -12.91
N ILE A 245 8.40 3.50 -14.20
CA ILE A 245 8.07 2.21 -14.84
C ILE A 245 9.21 1.83 -15.77
N THR A 246 9.96 0.77 -15.45
CA THR A 246 11.08 0.31 -16.29
C THR A 246 10.61 -0.26 -17.63
N GLY A 247 9.44 -0.90 -17.67
CA GLY A 247 8.83 -1.51 -18.84
C GLY A 247 7.90 -0.56 -19.60
N ASN A 248 6.71 -1.06 -19.95
CA ASN A 248 5.70 -0.34 -20.70
C ASN A 248 4.60 0.21 -19.78
N LEU A 249 3.92 1.27 -20.23
CA LEU A 249 2.65 1.72 -19.69
C LEU A 249 1.56 1.50 -20.73
N ILE A 250 0.57 0.66 -20.42
CA ILE A 250 -0.45 0.20 -21.38
C ILE A 250 -1.85 0.43 -20.79
N CYS A 251 -2.65 1.29 -21.42
CA CYS A 251 -4.02 1.59 -21.01
C CYS A 251 -4.98 1.33 -22.16
N ARG A 252 -5.98 0.45 -21.98
CA ARG A 252 -6.94 0.10 -23.04
C ARG A 252 -8.34 -0.14 -22.51
N GLY A 253 -9.33 0.46 -23.13
CA GLY A 253 -10.74 0.24 -22.85
C GLY A 253 -11.21 0.75 -21.49
N ASN A 254 -10.45 1.62 -20.85
CA ASN A 254 -10.83 2.24 -19.60
C ASN A 254 -11.80 3.42 -19.83
N SER A 255 -12.60 3.78 -18.83
CA SER A 255 -13.55 4.90 -18.92
C SER A 255 -12.83 6.22 -19.10
N ARG A 256 -11.88 6.54 -18.25
CA ARG A 256 -10.95 7.68 -18.35
C ARG A 256 -9.61 7.28 -17.77
N THR A 257 -8.55 7.91 -18.25
CA THR A 257 -7.20 7.61 -17.78
C THR A 257 -6.38 8.89 -17.77
N TRP A 258 -5.75 9.14 -16.65
CA TRP A 258 -4.80 10.21 -16.46
C TRP A 258 -3.41 9.62 -16.26
N ASP A 259 -2.45 10.08 -16.98
CA ASP A 259 -1.08 9.56 -16.91
C ASP A 259 -0.05 10.64 -16.61
N SER A 260 -0.47 11.80 -16.15
CA SER A 260 0.46 12.86 -15.77
C SER A 260 -0.13 13.85 -14.77
N GLY A 261 0.62 14.16 -13.74
CA GLY A 261 0.68 15.43 -13.04
C GLY A 261 -0.61 16.06 -12.49
N ASP A 262 -1.65 15.28 -12.24
CA ASP A 262 -2.93 15.83 -11.81
C ASP A 262 -3.07 15.95 -10.28
N ILE A 263 -2.12 15.48 -9.52
CA ILE A 263 -2.13 15.67 -8.07
C ILE A 263 -1.86 17.15 -7.81
N GLY A 264 -2.95 17.89 -7.58
CA GLY A 264 -2.91 19.32 -7.32
C GLY A 264 -1.99 19.64 -6.14
N ALA A 265 -1.41 20.82 -6.15
CA ALA A 265 -0.53 21.36 -5.13
C ALA A 265 -1.11 21.36 -3.68
N HIS A 266 -2.35 20.91 -3.52
CA HIS A 266 -3.07 20.87 -2.26
C HIS A 266 -2.84 19.61 -1.42
N LEU A 267 -2.41 18.50 -2.04
CA LEU A 267 -2.25 17.20 -1.37
C LEU A 267 -0.79 16.79 -1.16
N PHE A 268 0.13 17.33 -1.97
CA PHE A 268 1.54 17.01 -1.86
C PHE A 268 2.39 18.26 -1.84
N PRO A 269 3.42 18.34 -0.98
CA PRO A 269 4.33 19.49 -0.93
C PRO A 269 5.24 19.60 -2.16
N ARG A 270 5.18 18.64 -3.09
CA ARG A 270 5.95 18.63 -4.35
C ARG A 270 5.00 18.72 -5.52
N GLN A 271 5.46 19.41 -6.58
CA GLN A 271 4.79 19.37 -7.88
C GLN A 271 4.74 17.91 -8.35
N PRO A 272 3.60 17.43 -8.85
CA PRO A 272 3.51 16.08 -9.37
C PRO A 272 4.46 15.96 -10.58
N GLU A 273 5.27 14.92 -10.54
CA GLU A 273 6.14 14.59 -11.65
C GLU A 273 5.40 13.67 -12.63
N PRO A 274 5.60 13.81 -13.95
CA PRO A 274 5.01 12.89 -14.91
C PRO A 274 5.58 11.49 -14.71
N ASN A 275 4.83 10.47 -15.16
CA ASN A 275 5.35 9.11 -15.15
C ASN A 275 6.64 9.01 -16.00
N THR A 276 7.66 8.36 -15.47
CA THR A 276 8.83 7.94 -16.24
C THR A 276 8.57 6.53 -16.77
N VAL A 277 8.65 6.34 -18.09
CA VAL A 277 8.39 5.04 -18.75
C VAL A 277 9.61 4.66 -19.57
N GLY A 278 10.27 3.58 -19.18
CA GLY A 278 11.52 3.13 -19.79
C GLY A 278 11.36 2.56 -21.20
N ARG A 279 10.17 2.08 -21.57
CA ARG A 279 9.89 1.57 -22.91
C ARG A 279 8.76 2.35 -23.58
N ASN A 280 7.62 1.73 -23.85
CA ASN A 280 6.56 2.32 -24.66
C ASN A 280 5.34 2.66 -23.82
N ARG A 281 4.70 3.79 -24.15
CA ARG A 281 3.33 4.09 -23.75
C ARG A 281 2.39 3.60 -24.86
N LYS A 282 1.27 2.96 -24.51
CA LYS A 282 0.33 2.38 -25.48
C LYS A 282 -1.12 2.63 -25.10
N GLY A 283 -1.96 2.81 -26.12
CA GLY A 283 -3.39 3.01 -25.96
C GLY A 283 -3.71 4.39 -25.35
N GLN A 284 -4.59 4.43 -24.35
CA GLN A 284 -5.04 5.68 -23.72
C GLN A 284 -3.92 6.42 -22.95
N CYS A 285 -2.84 5.71 -22.59
CA CYS A 285 -1.66 6.27 -21.93
C CYS A 285 -0.58 6.81 -22.89
N VAL A 286 -0.86 6.94 -24.20
CA VAL A 286 0.09 7.51 -25.17
C VAL A 286 0.22 9.01 -25.00
N LEU A 287 -0.89 9.66 -24.65
CA LEU A 287 -0.92 11.10 -24.42
C LEU A 287 -0.66 11.34 -22.93
N SER A 288 0.49 11.90 -22.60
CA SER A 288 0.64 12.57 -21.32
C SER A 288 -0.27 13.80 -21.39
N SER A 289 -1.33 13.82 -20.62
CA SER A 289 -2.12 15.04 -20.49
C SER A 289 -1.52 15.87 -19.36
N PRO A 290 -0.77 16.93 -19.64
CA PRO A 290 -0.22 17.79 -18.59
C PRO A 290 -1.29 18.70 -17.98
N THR A 291 -2.48 18.70 -18.55
CA THR A 291 -3.58 19.56 -18.11
C THR A 291 -4.76 18.71 -17.67
N LYS A 292 -5.19 18.92 -16.45
CA LYS A 292 -6.48 18.47 -15.99
C LYS A 292 -7.56 18.87 -17.00
N PRO A 293 -8.37 17.96 -17.55
CA PRO A 293 -9.57 18.38 -18.24
C PRO A 293 -10.39 19.20 -17.25
N GLY A 294 -10.68 20.47 -17.59
CA GLY A 294 -11.49 21.34 -16.76
C GLY A 294 -12.86 20.72 -16.50
N GLY A 295 -13.00 20.05 -15.39
CA GLY A 295 -14.23 19.46 -14.89
C GLY A 295 -14.25 19.57 -13.36
N PRO A 296 -15.42 19.50 -12.71
CA PRO A 296 -15.48 19.43 -11.27
C PRO A 296 -14.69 18.19 -10.82
N HIS A 297 -13.95 18.34 -9.73
CA HIS A 297 -13.42 17.19 -9.01
C HIS A 297 -14.60 16.27 -8.69
N GLY A 298 -14.48 15.00 -8.99
CA GLY A 298 -15.45 14.03 -8.58
C GLY A 298 -15.36 13.77 -7.07
N PRO A 299 -16.21 12.89 -6.54
CA PRO A 299 -16.20 12.49 -5.14
C PRO A 299 -15.07 11.49 -4.82
N GLY A 300 -14.02 11.43 -5.61
CA GLY A 300 -12.85 10.59 -5.37
C GLY A 300 -12.12 10.94 -4.08
N PRO A 301 -11.13 10.14 -3.68
CA PRO A 301 -10.42 10.33 -2.41
C PRO A 301 -9.47 11.54 -2.40
N PHE A 302 -9.27 12.22 -3.53
CA PHE A 302 -8.37 13.37 -3.67
C PHE A 302 -9.06 14.60 -4.25
#